data_a271d9acbbb25e3b1960f8e9f0051261
#
_entry.id   a271d9acbbb25e3b1960f8e9f0051261
#
_cell.length_a   1.000
_cell.length_b   1.000
_cell.length_c   1.000
_cell.angle_alpha   90.00
_cell.angle_beta   90.00
_cell.angle_gamma   90.00
#
_symmetry.space_group_name_H-M   'P 1'
#
loop_
_entity.id
_entity.type
_entity.pdbx_description
1 polymer ?
#
loop_
_entity_poly.entity_id
_entity_poly.type
_entity_poly.pdbx_seq_one_letter_code
_entity_poly.pdbx_strand_id
1 'polypeptide(L)'
;MKEINVLLYGLGPIGLEVFISCTRSNNITMIGGVDIDPNKVGKDLGEIAGLSNTGIKVTSSLSNIPHGANHSVALHTTGSSVPQVWPQIKSLLDHGYSVVSSCEELSFPWVRYPELAKEIDQYAKDKGLFVIGTGVNPGFVMDSLAVFTSAVTRDIESIHISRKVDVSKRRIPLQQKVGVGKTVEEFNALAEENNIGHVGLEESLRLILNGLGLSQEKIKKSIKPTVTSTDLELSSGHVGKGRVSGLHETAVSSGAIPITLDLVMSVNVEEIDRIIFKSKDLGHLEFTIPGGLFGDTVTANVLVNVAQSLMFYRQQGLRTMTDIHTVRNIIDYEKFS
;
A
#
# COMPACT_ATOMS: atom_id res chain seq x y z
N MET A 1 -13.08 10.37 24.80
CA MET A 1 -12.71 9.79 23.49
C MET A 1 -11.31 10.29 23.12
N LYS A 2 -10.36 9.42 22.80
CA LYS A 2 -9.06 9.89 22.30
C LYS A 2 -9.25 10.24 20.83
N GLU A 3 -9.22 11.52 20.51
CA GLU A 3 -9.25 11.99 19.12
C GLU A 3 -7.87 11.83 18.49
N ILE A 4 -7.87 11.50 17.20
CA ILE A 4 -6.67 11.41 16.38
C ILE A 4 -6.68 12.59 15.42
N ASN A 5 -5.65 13.41 15.51
CA ASN A 5 -5.44 14.54 14.60
C ASN A 5 -4.78 14.05 13.32
N VAL A 6 -5.46 14.17 12.21
CA VAL A 6 -5.00 13.67 10.90
C VAL A 6 -4.65 14.81 9.97
N LEU A 7 -3.44 14.78 9.45
CA LEU A 7 -2.97 15.60 8.34
C LEU A 7 -2.90 14.74 7.08
N LEU A 8 -3.47 15.19 5.97
CA LEU A 8 -3.26 14.56 4.66
C LEU A 8 -2.07 15.20 3.95
N TYR A 9 -1.16 14.39 3.43
CA TYR A 9 -0.01 14.84 2.67
C TYR A 9 0.07 14.11 1.33
N GLY A 10 -0.25 14.85 0.25
CA GLY A 10 -0.56 14.35 -1.07
C GLY A 10 -2.07 14.09 -1.24
N LEU A 11 -2.68 14.81 -2.16
CA LEU A 11 -4.12 14.76 -2.44
C LEU A 11 -4.38 14.28 -3.87
N GLY A 12 -3.56 13.33 -4.32
CA GLY A 12 -3.83 12.54 -5.51
C GLY A 12 -5.07 11.65 -5.32
N PRO A 13 -5.40 10.80 -6.28
CA PRO A 13 -6.58 9.92 -6.17
C PRO A 13 -6.62 9.11 -4.87
N ILE A 14 -5.49 8.53 -4.45
CA ILE A 14 -5.42 7.79 -3.17
C ILE A 14 -5.61 8.71 -1.97
N GLY A 15 -5.01 9.91 -1.97
CA GLY A 15 -5.16 10.86 -0.88
C GLY A 15 -6.60 11.34 -0.71
N LEU A 16 -7.35 11.51 -1.79
CA LEU A 16 -8.78 11.84 -1.74
C LEU A 16 -9.63 10.68 -1.22
N GLU A 17 -9.34 9.43 -1.62
CA GLU A 17 -9.97 8.24 -1.04
C GLU A 17 -9.67 8.10 0.47
N VAL A 18 -8.43 8.42 0.90
CA VAL A 18 -8.06 8.45 2.32
C VAL A 18 -8.87 9.51 3.07
N PHE A 19 -9.04 10.69 2.50
CA PHE A 19 -9.91 11.71 3.07
C PHE A 19 -11.33 11.21 3.26
N ILE A 20 -11.94 10.62 2.20
CA ILE A 20 -13.29 10.04 2.24
C ILE A 20 -13.37 8.95 3.32
N SER A 21 -12.34 8.10 3.45
CA SER A 21 -12.29 7.09 4.52
C SER A 21 -12.24 7.72 5.91
N CYS A 22 -11.46 8.79 6.11
CA CYS A 22 -11.41 9.53 7.37
C CYS A 22 -12.76 10.11 7.79
N THR A 23 -13.56 10.63 6.85
CA THR A 23 -14.88 11.21 7.16
C THR A 23 -15.90 10.22 7.70
N ARG A 24 -15.62 8.92 7.56
CA ARG A 24 -16.47 7.84 8.09
C ARG A 24 -16.13 7.44 9.53
N SER A 25 -15.14 8.08 10.13
CA SER A 25 -14.62 7.75 11.47
C SER A 25 -14.93 8.85 12.47
N ASN A 26 -15.58 8.52 13.58
CA ASN A 26 -16.05 9.50 14.59
C ASN A 26 -14.91 10.04 15.50
N ASN A 27 -13.74 9.41 15.48
CA ASN A 27 -12.61 9.77 16.35
C ASN A 27 -11.45 10.42 15.57
N ILE A 28 -11.68 10.82 14.33
CA ILE A 28 -10.69 11.52 13.49
C ILE A 28 -11.08 12.98 13.36
N THR A 29 -10.15 13.85 13.75
CA THR A 29 -10.20 15.30 13.50
C THR A 29 -9.21 15.64 12.39
N MET A 30 -9.73 16.13 11.26
CA MET A 30 -8.93 16.58 10.14
C MET A 30 -8.27 17.93 10.47
N ILE A 31 -6.93 17.97 10.46
CA ILE A 31 -6.16 19.19 10.79
C ILE A 31 -5.81 19.97 9.53
N GLY A 32 -5.63 19.32 8.39
CA GLY A 32 -5.24 20.00 7.16
C GLY A 32 -5.02 19.03 6.00
N GLY A 33 -4.75 19.62 4.84
CA GLY A 33 -4.32 18.93 3.63
C GLY A 33 -3.19 19.67 2.94
N VAL A 34 -2.15 18.96 2.53
CA VAL A 34 -1.00 19.50 1.80
C VAL A 34 -0.91 18.85 0.42
N ASP A 35 -0.83 19.66 -0.60
CA ASP A 35 -0.57 19.24 -2.00
C ASP A 35 0.17 20.37 -2.73
N ILE A 36 1.01 20.02 -3.70
CA ILE A 36 1.75 20.98 -4.51
C ILE A 36 1.01 21.41 -5.80
N ASP A 37 -0.09 20.72 -6.13
CA ASP A 37 -0.88 21.02 -7.33
C ASP A 37 -1.57 22.39 -7.19
N PRO A 38 -1.23 23.40 -8.05
CA PRO A 38 -1.83 24.73 -7.97
C PRO A 38 -3.35 24.72 -8.20
N ASN A 39 -3.89 23.67 -8.83
CA ASN A 39 -5.34 23.52 -9.02
C ASN A 39 -6.08 23.09 -7.75
N LYS A 40 -5.35 22.65 -6.71
CA LYS A 40 -5.90 22.22 -5.41
C LYS A 40 -5.59 23.20 -4.29
N VAL A 41 -4.41 23.82 -4.31
CA VAL A 41 -3.98 24.79 -3.29
C VAL A 41 -4.97 25.94 -3.18
N GLY A 42 -5.40 26.26 -1.95
CA GLY A 42 -6.39 27.28 -1.64
C GLY A 42 -7.86 26.83 -1.72
N LYS A 43 -8.15 25.71 -2.35
CA LYS A 43 -9.52 25.12 -2.36
C LYS A 43 -9.83 24.38 -1.07
N ASP A 44 -11.13 24.19 -0.81
CA ASP A 44 -11.58 23.37 0.30
C ASP A 44 -11.36 21.88 0.02
N LEU A 45 -10.94 21.16 1.06
CA LEU A 45 -10.64 19.73 0.95
C LEU A 45 -11.89 18.89 0.60
N GLY A 46 -13.06 19.26 1.16
CA GLY A 46 -14.32 18.62 0.81
C GLY A 46 -14.71 18.89 -0.64
N GLU A 47 -14.55 20.12 -1.12
CA GLU A 47 -14.85 20.49 -2.51
C GLU A 47 -14.04 19.61 -3.50
N ILE A 48 -12.73 19.50 -3.31
CA ILE A 48 -11.88 18.69 -4.23
C ILE A 48 -12.15 17.19 -4.14
N ALA A 49 -12.73 16.73 -3.04
CA ALA A 49 -13.15 15.34 -2.86
C ALA A 49 -14.59 15.07 -3.32
N GLY A 50 -15.30 16.07 -3.83
CA GLY A 50 -16.71 15.97 -4.23
C GLY A 50 -17.68 15.81 -3.04
N LEU A 51 -17.30 16.29 -1.86
CA LEU A 51 -18.10 16.27 -0.63
C LEU A 51 -18.51 17.69 -0.24
N SER A 52 -19.27 17.80 0.85
CA SER A 52 -19.61 19.08 1.47
C SER A 52 -18.35 19.83 1.93
N ASN A 53 -18.42 21.16 1.93
CA ASN A 53 -17.34 22.04 2.37
C ASN A 53 -16.99 21.74 3.84
N THR A 54 -15.70 21.56 4.11
CA THR A 54 -15.15 21.23 5.44
C THR A 54 -14.59 22.45 6.17
N GLY A 55 -14.40 23.57 5.48
CA GLY A 55 -13.67 24.71 6.01
C GLY A 55 -12.15 24.55 6.01
N ILE A 56 -11.62 23.39 5.59
CA ILE A 56 -10.19 23.10 5.57
C ILE A 56 -9.62 23.39 4.18
N LYS A 57 -8.78 24.42 4.07
CA LYS A 57 -8.12 24.76 2.81
C LYS A 57 -6.83 24.00 2.63
N VAL A 58 -6.63 23.49 1.42
CA VAL A 58 -5.37 22.86 1.01
C VAL A 58 -4.25 23.88 0.95
N THR A 59 -3.09 23.53 1.51
CA THR A 59 -1.88 24.35 1.50
C THR A 59 -0.77 23.66 0.71
N SER A 60 0.20 24.46 0.22
CA SER A 60 1.39 23.94 -0.46
C SER A 60 2.56 23.62 0.47
N SER A 61 2.45 23.93 1.75
CA SER A 61 3.54 23.83 2.73
C SER A 61 3.03 23.50 4.13
N LEU A 62 3.86 22.80 4.90
CA LEU A 62 3.61 22.53 6.32
C LEU A 62 3.65 23.80 7.19
N SER A 63 4.25 24.90 6.73
CA SER A 63 4.34 26.15 7.51
C SER A 63 3.00 26.72 7.96
N ASN A 64 1.92 26.39 7.24
CA ASN A 64 0.56 26.83 7.55
C ASN A 64 -0.26 25.75 8.31
N ILE A 65 0.36 24.65 8.68
CA ILE A 65 -0.27 23.56 9.41
C ILE A 65 0.16 23.64 10.89
N PRO A 66 -0.74 23.47 11.85
CA PRO A 66 -0.37 23.38 13.26
C PRO A 66 0.68 22.30 13.51
N HIS A 67 1.60 22.53 14.41
CA HIS A 67 2.50 21.47 14.86
C HIS A 67 1.71 20.32 15.49
N GLY A 68 2.15 19.10 15.18
CA GLY A 68 1.56 17.89 15.76
C GLY A 68 1.71 17.86 17.28
N ALA A 69 0.64 17.47 17.94
CA ALA A 69 0.58 17.21 19.36
C ALA A 69 0.43 15.69 19.59
N ASN A 70 0.16 15.27 20.83
CA ASN A 70 -0.18 13.88 21.12
C ASN A 70 -1.31 13.39 20.20
N HIS A 71 -1.15 12.18 19.65
CA HIS A 71 -2.09 11.57 18.71
C HIS A 71 -2.23 12.28 17.35
N SER A 72 -1.14 12.89 16.86
CA SER A 72 -1.10 13.46 15.53
C SER A 72 -0.41 12.53 14.53
N VAL A 73 -1.06 12.29 13.38
CA VAL A 73 -0.56 11.41 12.32
C VAL A 73 -0.75 12.06 10.97
N ALA A 74 0.25 11.94 10.11
CA ALA A 74 0.15 12.29 8.70
C ALA A 74 -0.13 11.03 7.87
N LEU A 75 -1.18 11.06 7.04
CA LEU A 75 -1.46 10.07 6.02
C LEU A 75 -0.83 10.56 4.72
N HIS A 76 0.27 9.91 4.34
CA HIS A 76 1.16 10.35 3.27
C HIS A 76 0.96 9.49 2.01
N THR A 77 0.66 10.15 0.88
CA THR A 77 0.27 9.47 -0.37
C THR A 77 0.86 10.14 -1.62
N THR A 78 2.18 10.39 -1.64
CA THR A 78 2.84 11.17 -2.73
C THR A 78 3.64 10.34 -3.71
N GLY A 79 4.23 9.23 -3.30
CA GLY A 79 5.14 8.47 -4.15
C GLY A 79 5.43 7.06 -3.62
N SER A 80 6.15 6.28 -4.45
CA SER A 80 6.40 4.85 -4.23
C SER A 80 7.83 4.53 -3.80
N SER A 81 8.78 5.50 -3.91
CA SER A 81 10.21 5.28 -3.68
C SER A 81 10.68 5.94 -2.38
N VAL A 82 11.32 5.16 -1.50
CA VAL A 82 11.80 5.61 -0.18
C VAL A 82 12.75 6.81 -0.28
N PRO A 83 13.78 6.83 -1.16
CA PRO A 83 14.65 7.98 -1.30
C PRO A 83 13.93 9.27 -1.70
N GLN A 84 12.87 9.16 -2.53
CA GLN A 84 12.11 10.31 -2.99
C GLN A 84 11.18 10.87 -1.91
N VAL A 85 10.58 9.99 -1.09
CA VAL A 85 9.61 10.41 -0.06
C VAL A 85 10.27 10.74 1.28
N TRP A 86 11.49 10.31 1.53
CA TRP A 86 12.17 10.54 2.82
C TRP A 86 12.25 12.00 3.22
N PRO A 87 12.62 12.97 2.36
CA PRO A 87 12.63 14.38 2.73
C PRO A 87 11.26 14.90 3.21
N GLN A 88 10.17 14.39 2.62
CA GLN A 88 8.80 14.75 3.01
C GLN A 88 8.44 14.14 4.37
N ILE A 89 8.74 12.86 4.57
CA ILE A 89 8.51 12.16 5.84
C ILE A 89 9.32 12.81 6.96
N LYS A 90 10.59 13.16 6.72
CA LYS A 90 11.44 13.84 7.68
C LYS A 90 10.85 15.18 8.11
N SER A 91 10.34 15.96 7.15
CA SER A 91 9.67 17.23 7.42
C SER A 91 8.40 17.05 8.25
N LEU A 92 7.62 15.98 8.02
CA LEU A 92 6.43 15.63 8.82
C LEU A 92 6.82 15.26 10.27
N LEU A 93 7.88 14.47 10.45
CA LEU A 93 8.41 14.13 11.77
C LEU A 93 8.91 15.39 12.51
N ASP A 94 9.59 16.30 11.83
CA ASP A 94 10.02 17.58 12.40
C ASP A 94 8.84 18.46 12.81
N HIS A 95 7.72 18.31 12.11
CA HIS A 95 6.47 19.00 12.43
C HIS A 95 5.64 18.30 13.52
N GLY A 96 6.14 17.19 14.10
CA GLY A 96 5.54 16.47 15.21
C GLY A 96 4.48 15.44 14.82
N TYR A 97 4.42 15.02 13.54
CA TYR A 97 3.48 14.00 13.07
C TYR A 97 4.16 12.65 12.91
N SER A 98 3.57 11.59 13.49
CA SER A 98 3.85 10.23 13.05
C SER A 98 3.34 10.03 11.62
N VAL A 99 3.90 9.07 10.87
CA VAL A 99 3.59 8.94 9.45
C VAL A 99 3.10 7.53 9.10
N VAL A 100 1.94 7.45 8.46
CA VAL A 100 1.45 6.26 7.76
C VAL A 100 1.46 6.56 6.27
N SER A 101 2.24 5.82 5.49
CA SER A 101 2.50 6.11 4.09
C SER A 101 2.04 5.00 3.16
N SER A 102 1.49 5.36 2.00
CA SER A 102 1.21 4.43 0.91
C SER A 102 2.44 4.15 0.03
N CYS A 103 3.62 4.63 0.38
CA CYS A 103 4.86 4.33 -0.32
C CYS A 103 5.16 2.84 -0.25
N GLU A 104 5.09 2.15 -1.38
CA GLU A 104 5.21 0.69 -1.46
C GLU A 104 6.58 0.21 -0.97
N GLU A 105 7.68 0.85 -1.39
CA GLU A 105 9.03 0.48 -0.94
C GLU A 105 9.24 0.66 0.58
N LEU A 106 8.48 1.56 1.21
CA LEU A 106 8.55 1.81 2.65
C LEU A 106 7.92 0.68 3.49
N SER A 107 7.16 -0.21 2.88
CA SER A 107 6.54 -1.34 3.57
C SER A 107 7.58 -2.32 4.13
N PHE A 108 8.71 -2.49 3.43
CA PHE A 108 9.87 -3.25 3.93
C PHE A 108 11.19 -2.73 3.36
N PRO A 109 11.72 -1.58 3.80
CA PRO A 109 12.92 -0.96 3.21
C PRO A 109 14.24 -1.57 3.68
N TRP A 110 14.24 -2.43 4.71
CA TRP A 110 15.42 -2.91 5.42
C TRP A 110 16.44 -3.67 4.56
N VAL A 111 16.02 -4.24 3.45
CA VAL A 111 16.90 -4.97 2.53
C VAL A 111 17.31 -4.11 1.35
N ARG A 112 16.37 -3.38 0.75
CA ARG A 112 16.63 -2.54 -0.42
C ARG A 112 17.46 -1.30 -0.07
N TYR A 113 17.18 -0.67 1.07
CA TYR A 113 17.79 0.57 1.54
C TYR A 113 18.23 0.48 3.01
N PRO A 114 19.16 -0.44 3.35
CA PRO A 114 19.48 -0.75 4.75
C PRO A 114 19.95 0.46 5.57
N GLU A 115 20.79 1.31 5.00
CA GLU A 115 21.29 2.48 5.71
C GLU A 115 20.20 3.55 5.87
N LEU A 116 19.40 3.80 4.83
CA LEU A 116 18.30 4.74 4.89
C LEU A 116 17.19 4.26 5.83
N ALA A 117 16.91 2.96 5.86
CA ALA A 117 15.95 2.39 6.81
C ALA A 117 16.40 2.59 8.27
N LYS A 118 17.70 2.40 8.56
CA LYS A 118 18.27 2.71 9.89
C LYS A 118 18.18 4.20 10.23
N GLU A 119 18.45 5.09 9.26
CA GLU A 119 18.31 6.52 9.44
C GLU A 119 16.88 6.89 9.78
N ILE A 120 15.89 6.41 9.01
CA ILE A 120 14.46 6.65 9.25
C ILE A 120 14.04 6.14 10.65
N ASP A 121 14.46 4.92 10.99
CA ASP A 121 14.13 4.29 12.27
C ASP A 121 14.67 5.12 13.45
N GLN A 122 15.96 5.49 13.39
CA GLN A 122 16.58 6.27 14.46
C GLN A 122 15.97 7.67 14.55
N TYR A 123 15.77 8.33 13.41
CA TYR A 123 15.20 9.67 13.38
C TYR A 123 13.79 9.74 13.98
N ALA A 124 12.95 8.76 13.64
CA ALA A 124 11.61 8.67 14.19
C ALA A 124 11.64 8.36 15.71
N LYS A 125 12.56 7.49 16.18
CA LYS A 125 12.77 7.20 17.62
C LYS A 125 13.20 8.45 18.38
N ASP A 126 14.13 9.22 17.85
CA ASP A 126 14.64 10.44 18.50
C ASP A 126 13.52 11.51 18.67
N LYS A 127 12.52 11.48 17.79
CA LYS A 127 11.32 12.32 17.89
C LYS A 127 10.21 11.72 18.75
N GLY A 128 10.33 10.46 19.20
CA GLY A 128 9.27 9.74 19.87
C GLY A 128 8.08 9.41 18.97
N LEU A 129 8.28 9.35 17.66
CA LEU A 129 7.27 9.15 16.63
C LEU A 129 7.50 7.84 15.88
N PHE A 130 6.53 7.43 15.05
CA PHE A 130 6.67 6.27 14.19
C PHE A 130 6.49 6.60 12.71
N VAL A 131 7.06 5.75 11.86
CA VAL A 131 6.85 5.71 10.42
C VAL A 131 6.49 4.30 10.01
N ILE A 132 5.49 4.14 9.14
CA ILE A 132 5.10 2.86 8.57
C ILE A 132 4.64 3.03 7.12
N GLY A 133 5.11 2.13 6.24
CA GLY A 133 4.58 1.95 4.89
C GLY A 133 3.52 0.86 4.87
N THR A 134 2.38 1.10 4.22
CA THR A 134 1.30 0.12 4.11
C THR A 134 0.32 0.46 2.97
N GLY A 135 -0.57 -0.47 2.67
CA GLY A 135 -1.61 -0.35 1.67
C GLY A 135 -2.34 -1.67 1.47
N VAL A 136 -3.02 -1.83 0.33
CA VAL A 136 -3.62 -3.12 -0.03
C VAL A 136 -2.54 -4.13 -0.41
N ASN A 137 -1.50 -3.67 -1.12
CA ASN A 137 -0.37 -4.47 -1.62
C ASN A 137 0.80 -3.56 -2.06
N PRO A 138 1.93 -3.55 -1.32
CA PRO A 138 2.20 -4.24 -0.06
C PRO A 138 1.48 -3.64 1.15
N GLY A 139 1.30 -4.45 2.20
CA GLY A 139 0.78 -4.06 3.50
C GLY A 139 -0.37 -4.92 4.01
N PHE A 140 -1.17 -5.54 3.12
CA PHE A 140 -2.31 -6.34 3.56
C PHE A 140 -2.50 -7.66 2.80
N VAL A 141 -3.07 -7.63 1.57
CA VAL A 141 -3.66 -8.81 0.93
C VAL A 141 -2.66 -9.87 0.49
N MET A 142 -1.47 -9.47 0.05
CA MET A 142 -0.44 -10.40 -0.43
C MET A 142 0.67 -10.65 0.61
N ASP A 143 0.52 -10.17 1.84
CA ASP A 143 1.52 -10.32 2.90
C ASP A 143 0.90 -10.49 4.29
N SER A 144 0.47 -9.42 4.96
CA SER A 144 0.01 -9.45 6.35
C SER A 144 -1.16 -10.39 6.57
N LEU A 145 -2.07 -10.51 5.61
CA LEU A 145 -3.18 -11.45 5.66
C LEU A 145 -2.68 -12.91 5.63
N ALA A 146 -1.65 -13.21 4.84
CA ALA A 146 -1.04 -14.53 4.82
C ALA A 146 -0.33 -14.83 6.16
N VAL A 147 0.42 -13.87 6.70
CA VAL A 147 1.04 -14.02 8.02
C VAL A 147 -0.02 -14.27 9.10
N PHE A 148 -1.10 -13.48 9.10
CA PHE A 148 -2.19 -13.64 10.07
C PHE A 148 -2.89 -15.00 9.93
N THR A 149 -3.24 -15.41 8.72
CA THR A 149 -3.94 -16.67 8.47
C THR A 149 -3.06 -17.91 8.69
N SER A 150 -1.73 -17.77 8.69
CA SER A 150 -0.80 -18.84 9.04
C SER A 150 -0.97 -19.36 10.47
N ALA A 151 -1.61 -18.60 11.35
CA ALA A 151 -1.84 -18.97 12.75
C ALA A 151 -2.67 -20.24 12.94
N VAL A 152 -3.40 -20.70 11.92
CA VAL A 152 -4.24 -21.90 12.00
C VAL A 152 -3.49 -23.20 11.68
N THR A 153 -2.23 -23.13 11.24
CA THR A 153 -1.38 -24.29 10.91
C THR A 153 0.00 -24.15 11.52
N ARG A 154 0.72 -25.28 11.69
CA ARG A 154 2.06 -25.29 12.28
C ARG A 154 3.14 -25.74 11.31
N ASP A 155 2.87 -26.75 10.51
CA ASP A 155 3.86 -27.45 9.70
C ASP A 155 3.77 -27.02 8.22
N ILE A 156 3.93 -25.74 7.96
CA ILE A 156 3.84 -25.16 6.61
C ILE A 156 4.99 -25.70 5.74
N GLU A 157 4.63 -26.30 4.60
CA GLU A 157 5.56 -26.77 3.59
C GLU A 157 5.77 -25.78 2.45
N SER A 158 4.74 -25.02 2.07
CA SER A 158 4.82 -23.95 1.07
C SER A 158 3.67 -22.97 1.21
N ILE A 159 3.87 -21.77 0.69
CA ILE A 159 2.84 -20.72 0.62
C ILE A 159 2.75 -20.22 -0.82
N HIS A 160 1.54 -20.20 -1.38
CA HIS A 160 1.27 -19.60 -2.68
C HIS A 160 0.18 -18.53 -2.52
N ILE A 161 0.49 -17.31 -2.91
CA ILE A 161 -0.45 -16.19 -2.85
C ILE A 161 -0.65 -15.66 -4.26
N SER A 162 -1.89 -15.61 -4.70
CA SER A 162 -2.25 -15.10 -6.02
C SER A 162 -3.25 -13.96 -5.91
N ARG A 163 -3.04 -12.94 -6.74
CA ARG A 163 -3.92 -11.79 -6.90
C ARG A 163 -4.17 -11.55 -8.37
N LYS A 164 -5.45 -11.48 -8.76
CA LYS A 164 -5.85 -11.11 -10.12
C LYS A 164 -6.69 -9.84 -10.07
N VAL A 165 -6.29 -8.85 -10.86
CA VAL A 165 -6.92 -7.53 -10.93
C VAL A 165 -7.33 -7.22 -12.36
N ASP A 166 -8.60 -6.97 -12.59
CA ASP A 166 -9.10 -6.49 -13.88
C ASP A 166 -8.80 -4.99 -14.02
N VAL A 167 -7.86 -4.67 -14.92
CA VAL A 167 -7.45 -3.29 -15.16
C VAL A 167 -8.38 -2.53 -16.12
N SER A 168 -9.35 -3.19 -16.76
CA SER A 168 -10.31 -2.54 -17.63
C SER A 168 -11.14 -1.47 -16.92
N LYS A 169 -11.41 -1.71 -15.62
CA LYS A 169 -12.18 -0.83 -14.72
C LYS A 169 -11.32 0.17 -13.94
N ARG A 170 -10.03 0.19 -14.22
CA ARG A 170 -9.08 1.03 -13.46
C ARG A 170 -8.75 2.30 -14.24
N ARG A 171 -8.20 3.29 -13.51
CA ARG A 171 -7.76 4.58 -14.07
C ARG A 171 -6.74 4.40 -15.20
N ILE A 172 -6.79 5.26 -16.22
CA ILE A 172 -5.86 5.25 -17.35
C ILE A 172 -4.39 5.17 -16.93
N PRO A 173 -3.90 5.94 -15.91
CA PRO A 173 -2.51 5.83 -15.47
C PRO A 173 -2.12 4.42 -15.00
N LEU A 174 -3.04 3.67 -14.37
CA LEU A 174 -2.77 2.29 -13.98
C LEU A 174 -2.71 1.35 -15.20
N GLN A 175 -3.62 1.51 -16.16
CA GLN A 175 -3.59 0.76 -17.43
C GLN A 175 -2.26 0.99 -18.17
N GLN A 176 -1.78 2.24 -18.22
CA GLN A 176 -0.48 2.58 -18.80
C GLN A 176 0.70 1.96 -18.03
N LYS A 177 0.65 2.00 -16.70
CA LYS A 177 1.69 1.43 -15.81
C LYS A 177 1.87 -0.07 -15.99
N VAL A 178 0.81 -0.80 -16.38
CA VAL A 178 0.86 -2.23 -16.66
C VAL A 178 1.02 -2.57 -18.14
N GLY A 179 1.21 -1.56 -19.00
CA GLY A 179 1.58 -1.71 -20.41
C GLY A 179 0.42 -1.96 -21.37
N VAL A 180 -0.83 -1.72 -20.97
CA VAL A 180 -2.00 -1.91 -21.87
C VAL A 180 -1.82 -1.13 -23.18
N GLY A 181 -2.07 -1.80 -24.31
CA GLY A 181 -1.98 -1.25 -25.67
C GLY A 181 -0.58 -1.28 -26.29
N LYS A 182 0.48 -1.57 -25.56
CA LYS A 182 1.86 -1.69 -26.09
C LYS A 182 2.03 -2.95 -26.94
N THR A 183 3.11 -2.99 -27.74
CA THR A 183 3.58 -4.26 -28.31
C THR A 183 4.29 -5.09 -27.24
N VAL A 184 4.50 -6.38 -27.51
CA VAL A 184 5.27 -7.26 -26.59
C VAL A 184 6.73 -6.78 -26.49
N GLU A 185 7.29 -6.31 -27.61
CA GLU A 185 8.66 -5.80 -27.69
C GLU A 185 8.82 -4.52 -26.85
N GLU A 186 7.88 -3.57 -26.98
CA GLU A 186 7.86 -2.33 -26.19
C GLU A 186 7.73 -2.65 -24.68
N PHE A 187 6.88 -3.62 -24.32
CA PHE A 187 6.73 -4.06 -22.94
C PHE A 187 8.03 -4.64 -22.40
N ASN A 188 8.67 -5.56 -23.14
CA ASN A 188 9.89 -6.22 -22.71
C ASN A 188 11.03 -5.21 -22.54
N ALA A 189 11.19 -4.25 -23.45
CA ALA A 189 12.19 -3.19 -23.31
C ALA A 189 11.98 -2.36 -22.03
N LEU A 190 10.74 -1.98 -21.72
CA LEU A 190 10.43 -1.27 -20.46
C LEU A 190 10.64 -2.13 -19.22
N ALA A 191 10.40 -3.44 -19.31
CA ALA A 191 10.62 -4.37 -18.22
C ALA A 191 12.12 -4.54 -17.90
N GLU A 192 12.97 -4.61 -18.91
CA GLU A 192 14.44 -4.65 -18.76
C GLU A 192 14.98 -3.37 -18.08
N GLU A 193 14.39 -2.22 -18.37
CA GLU A 193 14.72 -0.93 -17.75
C GLU A 193 14.07 -0.72 -16.36
N ASN A 194 13.26 -1.65 -15.86
CA ASN A 194 12.43 -1.52 -14.67
C ASN A 194 11.44 -0.34 -14.71
N ASN A 195 11.02 0.06 -15.90
CA ASN A 195 10.09 1.17 -16.15
C ASN A 195 8.62 0.71 -16.24
N ILE A 196 8.35 -0.58 -16.06
CA ILE A 196 7.02 -1.17 -16.05
C ILE A 196 6.93 -2.22 -14.94
N GLY A 197 5.76 -2.41 -14.36
CA GLY A 197 5.54 -3.40 -13.31
C GLY A 197 4.86 -2.82 -12.07
N HIS A 198 4.54 -3.68 -11.15
CA HIS A 198 4.00 -3.33 -9.84
C HIS A 198 5.15 -3.10 -8.86
N VAL A 199 5.19 -1.92 -8.23
CA VAL A 199 6.14 -1.65 -7.14
C VAL A 199 5.60 -2.30 -5.87
N GLY A 200 6.44 -3.07 -5.16
CA GLY A 200 6.09 -3.59 -3.84
C GLY A 200 5.91 -5.12 -3.74
N LEU A 201 5.94 -5.87 -4.86
CA LEU A 201 5.77 -7.33 -4.78
C LEU A 201 6.93 -8.00 -4.03
N GLU A 202 8.14 -7.49 -4.16
CA GLU A 202 9.29 -7.94 -3.38
C GLU A 202 9.13 -7.59 -1.90
N GLU A 203 8.68 -6.38 -1.60
CA GLU A 203 8.41 -5.90 -0.25
C GLU A 203 7.35 -6.76 0.45
N SER A 204 6.28 -7.16 -0.24
CA SER A 204 5.28 -8.09 0.29
C SER A 204 5.89 -9.45 0.64
N LEU A 205 6.74 -10.01 -0.21
CA LEU A 205 7.37 -11.30 0.09
C LEU A 205 8.32 -11.18 1.29
N ARG A 206 9.05 -10.07 1.41
CA ARG A 206 9.90 -9.79 2.57
C ARG A 206 9.11 -9.60 3.86
N LEU A 207 7.92 -9.00 3.80
CA LEU A 207 7.00 -8.90 4.95
C LEU A 207 6.57 -10.30 5.43
N ILE A 208 6.28 -11.23 4.51
CA ILE A 208 5.94 -12.62 4.89
C ILE A 208 7.12 -13.28 5.57
N LEU A 209 8.31 -13.20 4.96
CA LEU A 209 9.54 -13.77 5.55
C LEU A 209 9.76 -13.22 6.96
N ASN A 210 9.63 -11.91 7.16
CA ASN A 210 9.77 -11.25 8.47
C ASN A 210 8.70 -11.74 9.46
N GLY A 211 7.45 -11.73 9.05
CA GLY A 211 6.32 -12.09 9.92
C GLY A 211 6.31 -13.56 10.35
N LEU A 212 6.87 -14.45 9.54
CA LEU A 212 7.04 -15.86 9.86
C LEU A 212 8.38 -16.19 10.54
N GLY A 213 9.24 -15.19 10.78
CA GLY A 213 10.56 -15.40 11.38
C GLY A 213 11.55 -16.14 10.47
N LEU A 214 11.34 -16.07 9.15
CA LEU A 214 12.21 -16.70 8.16
C LEU A 214 13.35 -15.76 7.75
N SER A 215 14.47 -16.35 7.30
CA SER A 215 15.62 -15.57 6.81
C SER A 215 15.25 -14.75 5.59
N GLN A 216 15.81 -13.54 5.50
CA GLN A 216 15.64 -12.66 4.33
C GLN A 216 16.50 -13.17 3.17
N GLU A 217 15.94 -14.07 2.38
CA GLU A 217 16.63 -14.77 1.31
C GLU A 217 16.61 -14.02 -0.02
N LYS A 218 17.35 -14.55 -1.00
CA LYS A 218 17.33 -14.03 -2.36
C LYS A 218 15.96 -14.31 -3.00
N ILE A 219 15.31 -13.27 -3.46
CA ILE A 219 14.04 -13.33 -4.18
C ILE A 219 14.30 -13.35 -5.69
N LYS A 220 13.67 -14.28 -6.39
CA LYS A 220 13.64 -14.31 -7.86
C LYS A 220 12.36 -13.63 -8.32
N LYS A 221 12.49 -12.64 -9.18
CA LYS A 221 11.36 -11.93 -9.80
C LYS A 221 11.27 -12.24 -11.27
N SER A 222 10.05 -12.25 -11.80
CA SER A 222 9.77 -12.33 -13.22
C SER A 222 8.57 -11.45 -13.56
N ILE A 223 8.65 -10.76 -14.67
CA ILE A 223 7.55 -9.99 -15.24
C ILE A 223 7.36 -10.39 -16.70
N LYS A 224 6.11 -10.59 -17.12
CA LYS A 224 5.74 -10.97 -18.47
C LYS A 224 4.50 -10.21 -18.90
N PRO A 225 4.37 -9.83 -20.20
CA PRO A 225 3.12 -9.28 -20.70
C PRO A 225 2.03 -10.34 -20.74
N THR A 226 0.80 -9.94 -20.45
CA THR A 226 -0.39 -10.66 -20.92
C THR A 226 -0.82 -10.07 -22.25
N VAL A 227 -1.37 -10.87 -23.13
CA VAL A 227 -1.71 -10.47 -24.51
C VAL A 227 -3.18 -10.76 -24.79
N THR A 228 -3.89 -9.81 -25.39
CA THR A 228 -5.28 -10.05 -25.79
C THR A 228 -5.41 -10.89 -27.06
N SER A 229 -6.36 -11.82 -27.07
CA SER A 229 -6.70 -12.63 -28.22
C SER A 229 -7.76 -11.98 -29.14
N THR A 230 -8.38 -10.89 -28.70
CA THR A 230 -9.44 -10.13 -29.41
C THR A 230 -9.16 -8.64 -29.31
N ASP A 231 -9.83 -7.86 -30.16
CA ASP A 231 -9.83 -6.41 -30.00
C ASP A 231 -10.60 -6.00 -28.75
N LEU A 232 -10.13 -4.96 -28.07
CA LEU A 232 -10.71 -4.44 -26.82
C LEU A 232 -11.00 -2.94 -26.98
N GLU A 233 -12.17 -2.52 -26.48
CA GLU A 233 -12.52 -1.11 -26.32
C GLU A 233 -12.44 -0.72 -24.84
N LEU A 234 -11.49 0.15 -24.51
CA LEU A 234 -11.22 0.59 -23.12
C LEU A 234 -11.39 2.10 -23.02
N SER A 235 -11.49 2.60 -21.78
CA SER A 235 -11.47 4.04 -21.52
C SER A 235 -10.17 4.72 -21.97
N SER A 236 -9.08 3.97 -22.06
CA SER A 236 -7.78 4.41 -22.61
C SER A 236 -7.68 4.40 -24.12
N GLY A 237 -8.68 3.86 -24.83
CA GLY A 237 -8.74 3.72 -26.29
C GLY A 237 -8.80 2.27 -26.75
N HIS A 238 -8.74 2.11 -28.08
CA HIS A 238 -8.74 0.80 -28.75
C HIS A 238 -7.42 0.05 -28.54
N VAL A 239 -7.52 -1.22 -28.18
CA VAL A 239 -6.38 -2.15 -28.05
C VAL A 239 -6.59 -3.33 -28.98
N GLY A 240 -5.83 -3.38 -30.08
CA GLY A 240 -5.96 -4.41 -31.11
C GLY A 240 -5.49 -5.79 -30.62
N LYS A 241 -6.03 -6.83 -31.22
CA LYS A 241 -5.61 -8.23 -31.05
C LYS A 241 -4.08 -8.37 -31.15
N GLY A 242 -3.48 -9.14 -30.22
CA GLY A 242 -2.03 -9.36 -30.16
C GLY A 242 -1.27 -8.28 -29.39
N ARG A 243 -1.93 -7.21 -28.94
CA ARG A 243 -1.35 -6.20 -28.08
C ARG A 243 -1.36 -6.63 -26.60
N VAL A 244 -0.54 -5.98 -25.80
CA VAL A 244 -0.48 -6.19 -24.36
C VAL A 244 -1.80 -5.78 -23.69
N SER A 245 -2.39 -6.68 -22.95
CA SER A 245 -3.59 -6.45 -22.11
C SER A 245 -3.28 -6.19 -20.65
N GLY A 246 -2.01 -6.32 -20.25
CA GLY A 246 -1.55 -6.17 -18.88
C GLY A 246 -0.28 -6.92 -18.61
N LEU A 247 -0.04 -7.28 -17.34
CA LEU A 247 1.15 -8.00 -16.91
C LEU A 247 0.83 -9.20 -16.01
N HIS A 248 1.79 -10.11 -15.97
CA HIS A 248 1.91 -11.19 -14.98
C HIS A 248 3.27 -11.07 -14.31
N GLU A 249 3.26 -10.81 -13.01
CA GLU A 249 4.47 -10.64 -12.21
C GLU A 249 4.54 -11.70 -11.10
N THR A 250 5.73 -12.26 -10.89
CA THR A 250 5.96 -13.24 -9.83
C THR A 250 7.15 -12.85 -8.98
N ALA A 251 7.07 -13.16 -7.68
CA ALA A 251 8.20 -13.12 -6.76
C ALA A 251 8.27 -14.44 -6.00
N VAL A 252 9.44 -15.06 -5.96
CA VAL A 252 9.64 -16.40 -5.38
C VAL A 252 10.84 -16.39 -4.44
N SER A 253 10.62 -16.88 -3.22
CA SER A 253 11.67 -17.30 -2.28
C SER A 253 11.74 -18.83 -2.23
N SER A 254 12.95 -19.38 -2.28
CA SER A 254 13.20 -20.82 -2.29
C SER A 254 13.90 -21.30 -1.01
N GLY A 255 13.68 -20.60 0.11
CA GLY A 255 14.26 -20.92 1.40
C GLY A 255 13.68 -22.16 2.08
N ALA A 256 13.75 -22.19 3.41
CA ALA A 256 13.25 -23.31 4.22
C ALA A 256 11.76 -23.61 3.93
N ILE A 257 10.97 -22.58 3.66
CA ILE A 257 9.59 -22.66 3.19
C ILE A 257 9.51 -21.92 1.85
N PRO A 258 9.27 -22.60 0.71
CA PRO A 258 9.06 -21.96 -0.57
C PRO A 258 7.81 -21.06 -0.54
N ILE A 259 7.98 -19.79 -0.95
CA ILE A 259 6.88 -18.82 -1.00
C ILE A 259 6.82 -18.25 -2.42
N THR A 260 5.63 -18.27 -3.00
CA THR A 260 5.36 -17.70 -4.32
C THR A 260 4.28 -16.64 -4.22
N LEU A 261 4.59 -15.44 -4.70
CA LEU A 261 3.61 -14.40 -4.99
C LEU A 261 3.36 -14.36 -6.50
N ASP A 262 2.11 -14.34 -6.87
CA ASP A 262 1.62 -14.39 -8.25
C ASP A 262 0.62 -13.25 -8.47
N LEU A 263 1.00 -12.23 -9.23
CA LEU A 263 0.19 -11.04 -9.48
C LEU A 263 -0.14 -10.93 -10.97
N VAL A 264 -1.41 -11.01 -11.31
CA VAL A 264 -1.92 -10.74 -12.65
C VAL A 264 -2.73 -9.46 -12.63
N MET A 265 -2.30 -8.47 -13.40
CA MET A 265 -3.02 -7.22 -13.63
C MET A 265 -3.30 -7.11 -15.14
N SER A 266 -4.49 -7.51 -15.56
CA SER A 266 -4.82 -7.61 -16.98
C SER A 266 -6.28 -7.27 -17.25
N VAL A 267 -6.60 -6.92 -18.49
CA VAL A 267 -7.97 -6.66 -18.93
C VAL A 267 -8.77 -7.96 -18.95
N ASN A 268 -10.03 -7.91 -18.50
CA ASN A 268 -10.99 -9.00 -18.54
C ASN A 268 -10.55 -10.28 -17.80
N VAL A 269 -9.78 -10.15 -16.71
CA VAL A 269 -9.51 -11.26 -15.81
C VAL A 269 -10.57 -11.32 -14.71
N GLU A 270 -10.92 -12.52 -14.25
CA GLU A 270 -11.75 -12.70 -13.07
C GLU A 270 -10.98 -12.25 -11.83
N GLU A 271 -11.48 -11.21 -11.16
CA GLU A 271 -10.84 -10.65 -9.97
C GLU A 271 -10.94 -11.62 -8.80
N ILE A 272 -9.82 -11.94 -8.17
CA ILE A 272 -9.74 -12.83 -7.02
C ILE A 272 -8.43 -12.62 -6.25
N ASP A 273 -8.50 -12.67 -4.93
CA ASP A 273 -7.33 -12.79 -4.07
C ASP A 273 -7.38 -14.16 -3.37
N ARG A 274 -6.23 -14.86 -3.34
CA ARG A 274 -6.15 -16.22 -2.83
C ARG A 274 -4.83 -16.46 -2.10
N ILE A 275 -4.91 -17.11 -0.94
CA ILE A 275 -3.77 -17.57 -0.14
C ILE A 275 -3.91 -19.08 0.04
N ILE A 276 -2.89 -19.82 -0.35
CA ILE A 276 -2.85 -21.28 -0.24
C ILE A 276 -1.66 -21.66 0.62
N PHE A 277 -1.92 -22.40 1.69
CA PHE A 277 -0.90 -23.08 2.47
C PHE A 277 -0.94 -24.58 2.13
N LYS A 278 0.23 -25.15 1.86
CA LYS A 278 0.43 -26.59 1.93
C LYS A 278 1.11 -26.88 3.25
N SER A 279 0.53 -27.75 4.04
CA SER A 279 1.04 -28.11 5.37
C SER A 279 0.90 -29.59 5.66
N LYS A 280 1.73 -30.10 6.56
CA LYS A 280 1.67 -31.53 6.95
C LYS A 280 0.49 -31.84 7.85
N ASP A 281 0.12 -30.89 8.72
CA ASP A 281 -0.95 -31.08 9.71
C ASP A 281 -2.35 -30.95 9.10
N LEU A 282 -2.57 -30.01 8.15
CA LEU A 282 -3.89 -29.74 7.57
C LEU A 282 -3.98 -30.05 6.07
N GLY A 283 -2.87 -30.42 5.42
CA GLY A 283 -2.83 -30.68 3.98
C GLY A 283 -2.91 -29.39 3.16
N HIS A 284 -3.99 -29.22 2.40
CA HIS A 284 -4.26 -28.04 1.58
C HIS A 284 -5.25 -27.13 2.30
N LEU A 285 -4.83 -25.91 2.59
CA LEU A 285 -5.65 -24.88 3.22
C LEU A 285 -5.71 -23.65 2.32
N GLU A 286 -6.90 -23.20 1.94
CA GLU A 286 -7.13 -22.09 1.05
C GLU A 286 -8.01 -21.01 1.69
N PHE A 287 -7.55 -19.76 1.61
CA PHE A 287 -8.32 -18.56 1.93
C PHE A 287 -8.55 -17.78 0.64
N THR A 288 -9.79 -17.51 0.30
CA THR A 288 -10.16 -16.85 -0.95
C THR A 288 -11.06 -15.66 -0.68
N ILE A 289 -10.81 -14.57 -1.41
CA ILE A 289 -11.65 -13.37 -1.47
C ILE A 289 -12.22 -13.32 -2.90
N PRO A 290 -13.45 -13.81 -3.12
CA PRO A 290 -14.10 -13.72 -4.43
C PRO A 290 -14.30 -12.27 -4.85
N GLY A 291 -14.06 -11.95 -6.13
CA GLY A 291 -14.13 -10.59 -6.65
C GLY A 291 -12.92 -9.71 -6.28
N GLY A 292 -11.97 -10.24 -5.47
CA GLY A 292 -10.76 -9.53 -5.07
C GLY A 292 -11.03 -8.24 -4.28
N LEU A 293 -9.96 -7.58 -3.83
CA LEU A 293 -10.04 -6.31 -3.12
C LEU A 293 -9.78 -5.15 -4.08
N PHE A 294 -10.66 -4.14 -4.07
CA PHE A 294 -10.47 -2.94 -4.88
C PHE A 294 -9.33 -2.08 -4.32
N GLY A 295 -8.25 -1.93 -5.10
CA GLY A 295 -6.97 -1.40 -4.65
C GLY A 295 -7.03 -0.03 -3.97
N ASP A 296 -7.64 0.95 -4.61
CA ASP A 296 -7.64 2.34 -4.15
C ASP A 296 -8.39 2.48 -2.81
N THR A 297 -9.63 1.99 -2.74
CA THR A 297 -10.46 2.07 -1.53
C THR A 297 -9.88 1.27 -0.37
N VAL A 298 -9.35 0.06 -0.65
CA VAL A 298 -8.77 -0.77 0.42
C VAL A 298 -7.47 -0.16 0.92
N THR A 299 -6.62 0.40 0.05
CA THR A 299 -5.42 1.13 0.48
C THR A 299 -5.80 2.28 1.42
N ALA A 300 -6.79 3.10 1.05
CA ALA A 300 -7.26 4.18 1.88
C ALA A 300 -7.73 3.69 3.27
N ASN A 301 -8.56 2.66 3.30
CA ASN A 301 -9.06 2.09 4.55
C ASN A 301 -7.94 1.49 5.42
N VAL A 302 -6.96 0.81 4.81
CA VAL A 302 -5.81 0.26 5.54
C VAL A 302 -4.99 1.39 6.18
N LEU A 303 -4.68 2.47 5.45
CA LEU A 303 -3.95 3.61 6.02
C LEU A 303 -4.66 4.19 7.24
N VAL A 304 -5.97 4.41 7.13
CA VAL A 304 -6.79 4.97 8.23
C VAL A 304 -6.83 4.01 9.42
N ASN A 305 -7.10 2.72 9.19
CA ASN A 305 -7.17 1.72 10.25
C ASN A 305 -5.80 1.51 10.95
N VAL A 306 -4.70 1.57 10.19
CA VAL A 306 -3.34 1.53 10.75
C VAL A 306 -3.08 2.74 11.63
N ALA A 307 -3.39 3.94 11.16
CA ALA A 307 -3.25 5.15 11.95
C ALA A 307 -4.04 5.07 13.26
N GLN A 308 -5.29 4.66 13.21
CA GLN A 308 -6.12 4.46 14.39
C GLN A 308 -5.55 3.41 15.35
N SER A 309 -5.10 2.26 14.81
CA SER A 309 -4.54 1.17 15.63
C SER A 309 -3.24 1.58 16.33
N LEU A 310 -2.34 2.28 15.63
CA LEU A 310 -1.03 2.66 16.18
C LEU A 310 -1.13 3.76 17.24
N MET A 311 -2.14 4.60 17.20
CA MET A 311 -2.36 5.64 18.22
C MET A 311 -2.71 5.07 19.59
N PHE A 312 -3.23 3.84 19.68
CA PHE A 312 -3.48 3.16 20.96
C PHE A 312 -2.24 2.50 21.54
N TYR A 313 -1.27 2.15 20.70
CA TYR A 313 -0.03 1.50 21.09
C TYR A 313 1.12 2.47 20.85
N ARG A 314 1.87 2.80 21.90
CA ARG A 314 3.06 3.67 21.77
C ARG A 314 4.12 2.97 20.93
N GLN A 315 4.08 3.22 19.63
CA GLN A 315 5.09 2.77 18.68
C GLN A 315 6.07 3.92 18.39
N GLN A 316 7.33 3.57 18.17
CA GLN A 316 8.38 4.53 17.77
C GLN A 316 9.30 3.88 16.74
N GLY A 317 9.90 4.70 15.89
CA GLY A 317 10.80 4.23 14.84
C GLY A 317 10.08 3.78 13.57
N LEU A 318 10.83 3.13 12.70
CA LEU A 318 10.32 2.55 11.46
C LEU A 318 9.69 1.18 11.76
N ARG A 319 8.41 1.03 11.44
CA ARG A 319 7.63 -0.18 11.67
C ARG A 319 7.17 -0.80 10.36
N THR A 320 6.94 -2.10 10.40
CA THR A 320 6.28 -2.85 9.33
C THR A 320 4.93 -3.38 9.80
N MET A 321 4.09 -3.83 8.87
CA MET A 321 2.78 -4.41 9.21
C MET A 321 2.89 -5.69 10.04
N THR A 322 4.04 -6.35 10.05
CA THR A 322 4.29 -7.56 10.83
C THR A 322 4.86 -7.28 12.24
N ASP A 323 5.24 -6.03 12.53
CA ASP A 323 5.73 -5.59 13.85
C ASP A 323 4.61 -5.04 14.75
N ILE A 324 3.42 -4.87 14.21
CA ILE A 324 2.31 -4.22 14.92
C ILE A 324 1.20 -5.22 15.24
N HIS A 325 0.37 -4.86 16.23
CA HIS A 325 -0.81 -5.66 16.55
C HIS A 325 -1.78 -5.72 15.36
N THR A 326 -2.62 -6.75 15.32
CA THR A 326 -3.60 -6.95 14.25
C THR A 326 -4.39 -5.68 13.96
N VAL A 327 -4.23 -5.16 12.76
CA VAL A 327 -4.97 -4.01 12.26
C VAL A 327 -6.42 -4.43 12.01
N ARG A 328 -7.35 -3.63 12.49
CA ARG A 328 -8.79 -3.89 12.36
C ARG A 328 -9.57 -2.59 12.30
N ASN A 329 -10.77 -2.64 11.79
CA ASN A 329 -11.73 -1.56 11.96
C ASN A 329 -12.22 -1.55 13.42
N ILE A 330 -12.05 -0.44 14.11
CA ILE A 330 -12.55 -0.24 15.46
C ILE A 330 -13.85 0.57 15.36
N ILE A 331 -14.98 -0.10 15.58
CA ILE A 331 -16.31 0.52 15.44
C ILE A 331 -16.68 1.32 16.70
N ASP A 332 -16.33 0.81 17.86
CA ASP A 332 -16.64 1.42 19.16
C ASP A 332 -15.36 1.69 19.95
N TYR A 333 -14.90 2.92 19.89
CA TYR A 333 -13.66 3.34 20.56
C TYR A 333 -13.82 3.51 22.06
N GLU A 334 -15.03 3.68 22.58
CA GLU A 334 -15.24 3.84 24.04
C GLU A 334 -14.83 2.58 24.82
N LYS A 335 -14.93 1.43 24.17
CA LYS A 335 -14.50 0.14 24.78
C LYS A 335 -12.99 -0.08 24.84
N PHE A 336 -12.20 0.79 24.21
CA PHE A 336 -10.73 0.69 24.17
C PHE A 336 -10.03 1.82 24.92
N SER A 337 -10.79 2.73 25.55
CA SER A 337 -10.26 3.85 26.34
C SER A 337 -9.95 3.48 27.78
#